data_4b70c5031dabaae18f6f3811f8ad891f
#
_entry.id   4b70c5031dabaae18f6f3811f8ad891f
#
_cell.length_a   1.000
_cell.length_b   1.000
_cell.length_c   1.000
_cell.angle_alpha   90.00
_cell.angle_beta   90.00
_cell.angle_gamma   90.00
#
_symmetry.space_group_name_H-M   'P 1'
#
loop_
_entity.id
_entity.type
_entity.pdbx_description
1 polymer ?
#
loop_
_entity_poly.entity_id
_entity_poly.type
_entity_poly.pdbx_seq_one_letter_code
_entity_poly.pdbx_strand_id
1 'polypeptide(L)' 'MATIPTSTEMKQPPPGRFILLSVHAGEVFANHAKALDWLQAPNPSLEGRSPLEAAATEEGFQQADEILTRIESGVLG' A
#
# COMPACT_ATOMS: atom_id res chain seq x y z
N MET A 1 12.33 22.00 23.14
CA MET A 1 13.41 21.44 22.40
C MET A 1 12.94 20.79 21.15
N ALA A 2 13.85 20.53 20.30
CA ALA A 2 13.52 20.05 18.97
C ALA A 2 12.94 18.65 18.92
N THR A 3 12.98 17.94 20.02
CA THR A 3 12.58 16.54 20.01
C THR A 3 11.08 16.32 20.02
N ILE A 4 10.33 17.36 20.24
CA ILE A 4 8.91 17.18 20.42
C ILE A 4 8.19 16.65 19.20
N PRO A 5 8.50 17.10 18.00
CA PRO A 5 7.77 16.62 16.82
C PRO A 5 7.90 15.13 16.62
N THR A 6 8.93 14.53 17.14
CA THR A 6 9.14 13.11 16.94
C THR A 6 8.01 12.29 17.55
N SER A 7 7.52 12.67 18.71
CA SER A 7 6.42 11.96 19.34
C SER A 7 5.18 11.97 18.47
N THR A 8 4.90 13.10 17.87
CA THR A 8 3.74 13.24 17.05
C THR A 8 3.81 12.34 15.83
N GLU A 9 4.97 12.25 15.25
CA GLU A 9 5.14 11.45 14.06
C GLU A 9 4.92 9.98 14.33
N MET A 10 5.26 9.53 15.53
CA MET A 10 5.15 8.11 15.83
C MET A 10 3.72 7.63 15.96
N LYS A 11 2.78 8.53 16.09
CA LYS A 11 1.38 8.15 16.18
C LYS A 11 0.77 7.79 14.86
N GLN A 12 1.43 8.09 13.78
CA GLN A 12 0.91 7.83 12.45
C GLN A 12 1.81 6.84 11.73
N PRO A 13 1.22 6.05 10.81
CA PRO A 13 2.04 5.16 10.00
C PRO A 13 3.04 5.98 9.21
N PRO A 14 4.23 5.45 8.98
CA PRO A 14 5.20 6.15 8.14
C PRO A 14 4.61 6.38 6.76
N PRO A 15 4.65 7.61 6.26
CA PRO A 15 4.11 7.88 4.92
C PRO A 15 4.83 7.12 3.83
N GLY A 16 6.06 6.68 4.10
CA GLY A 16 6.82 5.94 3.11
C GLY A 16 6.12 4.68 2.62
N ARG A 17 5.38 4.00 3.50
CA ARG A 17 4.68 2.79 3.08
C ARG A 17 3.62 3.08 2.04
N PHE A 18 2.87 4.17 2.22
CA PHE A 18 1.85 4.54 1.25
C PHE A 18 2.47 4.94 -0.07
N ILE A 19 3.56 5.69 -0.01
CA ILE A 19 4.25 6.13 -1.23
C ILE A 19 4.79 4.93 -1.98
N LEU A 20 5.47 4.03 -1.30
CA LEU A 20 6.05 2.87 -1.94
C LEU A 20 4.97 2.00 -2.59
N LEU A 21 3.87 1.80 -1.89
CA LEU A 21 2.79 0.99 -2.43
C LEU A 21 2.19 1.66 -3.65
N SER A 22 2.01 2.97 -3.61
CA SER A 22 1.44 3.72 -4.72
C SER A 22 2.34 3.67 -5.94
N VAL A 23 3.65 3.81 -5.74
CA VAL A 23 4.60 3.74 -6.84
C VAL A 23 4.57 2.35 -7.47
N HIS A 24 4.57 1.31 -6.63
CA HIS A 24 4.56 -0.05 -7.14
C HIS A 24 3.28 -0.32 -7.93
N ALA A 25 2.14 0.11 -7.41
CA ALA A 25 0.88 -0.07 -8.11
C ALA A 25 0.90 0.65 -9.45
N GLY A 26 1.44 1.87 -9.48
CA GLY A 26 1.54 2.60 -10.73
C GLY A 26 2.37 1.88 -11.77
N GLU A 27 3.43 1.23 -11.34
CA GLU A 27 4.28 0.47 -12.26
C GLU A 27 3.58 -0.77 -12.77
N VAL A 28 2.88 -1.46 -11.87
CA VAL A 28 2.21 -2.71 -12.23
C VAL A 28 1.08 -2.47 -13.23
N PHE A 29 0.27 -1.47 -12.96
CA PHE A 29 -0.89 -1.21 -13.81
C PHE A 29 -0.57 -0.33 -15.00
N ALA A 30 0.53 0.39 -14.96
CA ALA A 30 0.94 1.31 -16.02
C ALA A 30 -0.17 2.30 -16.37
N ASN A 31 -1.03 2.59 -15.39
CA ASN A 31 -2.16 3.48 -15.56
C ASN A 31 -2.50 4.03 -14.19
N HIS A 32 -2.37 5.35 -14.06
CA HIS A 32 -2.54 5.98 -12.75
C HIS A 32 -3.94 5.78 -12.18
N ALA A 33 -4.95 5.92 -13.03
CA ALA A 33 -6.33 5.79 -12.58
C ALA A 33 -6.64 4.37 -12.10
N LYS A 34 -6.15 3.37 -12.83
CA LYS A 34 -6.36 1.98 -12.42
C LYS A 34 -5.61 1.66 -11.15
N ALA A 35 -4.42 2.21 -10.99
CA ALA A 35 -3.65 2.00 -9.78
C ALA A 35 -4.39 2.58 -8.58
N LEU A 36 -4.94 3.78 -8.72
CA LEU A 36 -5.70 4.39 -7.64
C LEU A 36 -6.95 3.58 -7.31
N ASP A 37 -7.66 3.11 -8.32
CA ASP A 37 -8.85 2.30 -8.08
C ASP A 37 -8.49 1.06 -7.27
N TRP A 38 -7.42 0.39 -7.66
CA TRP A 38 -6.99 -0.82 -6.96
C TRP A 38 -6.61 -0.51 -5.52
N LEU A 39 -5.88 0.57 -5.32
CA LEU A 39 -5.41 0.94 -3.98
C LEU A 39 -6.55 1.26 -3.03
N GLN A 40 -7.66 1.75 -3.54
CA GLN A 40 -8.77 2.20 -2.72
C GLN A 40 -9.91 1.20 -2.63
N ALA A 41 -9.91 0.19 -3.47
CA ALA A 41 -11.01 -0.77 -3.51
C ALA A 41 -10.83 -1.86 -2.47
N PRO A 42 -11.91 -2.34 -1.86
CA PRO A 42 -11.81 -3.49 -0.97
C PRO A 42 -11.23 -4.68 -1.71
N ASN A 43 -10.34 -5.40 -1.06
CA ASN A 43 -9.63 -6.49 -1.70
C ASN A 43 -9.89 -7.77 -0.90
N PRO A 44 -10.47 -8.81 -1.51
CA PRO A 44 -10.74 -10.06 -0.78
C PRO A 44 -9.48 -10.68 -0.21
N SER A 45 -8.35 -10.53 -0.88
CA SER A 45 -7.10 -11.08 -0.38
C SER A 45 -6.60 -10.37 0.87
N LEU A 46 -7.17 -9.22 1.18
CA LEU A 46 -6.83 -8.44 2.36
C LEU A 46 -8.00 -8.39 3.34
N GLU A 47 -8.86 -9.40 3.28
CA GLU A 47 -10.00 -9.51 4.19
C GLU A 47 -10.97 -8.35 4.04
N GLY A 48 -11.11 -7.87 2.82
CA GLY A 48 -12.03 -6.79 2.53
C GLY A 48 -11.48 -5.40 2.77
N ARG A 49 -10.24 -5.29 3.27
CA ARG A 49 -9.60 -3.98 3.40
C ARG A 49 -9.06 -3.54 2.06
N SER A 50 -9.00 -2.25 1.85
CA SER A 50 -8.30 -1.76 0.67
C SER A 50 -6.80 -1.89 0.90
N PRO A 51 -6.02 -1.95 -0.18
CA PRO A 51 -4.56 -1.99 -0.02
C PRO A 51 -4.01 -0.81 0.78
N LEU A 52 -4.58 0.38 0.61
CA LEU A 52 -4.14 1.53 1.41
C LEU A 52 -4.44 1.33 2.88
N GLU A 53 -5.61 0.80 3.20
CA GLU A 53 -5.93 0.50 4.59
C GLU A 53 -4.99 -0.54 5.16
N ALA A 54 -4.70 -1.57 4.38
CA ALA A 54 -3.80 -2.62 4.83
C ALA A 54 -2.41 -2.08 5.11
N ALA A 55 -1.98 -1.08 4.36
CA ALA A 55 -0.64 -0.53 4.51
C ALA A 55 -0.46 0.29 5.78
N ALA A 56 -1.51 0.45 6.58
CA ALA A 56 -1.35 1.10 7.87
C ALA A 56 -0.45 0.31 8.80
N THR A 57 -0.32 -1.00 8.58
CA THR A 57 0.63 -1.81 9.34
C THR A 57 1.68 -2.36 8.39
N GLU A 58 2.83 -2.71 8.97
CA GLU A 58 3.91 -3.30 8.18
C GLU A 58 3.46 -4.60 7.54
N GLU A 59 2.77 -5.43 8.31
CA GLU A 59 2.31 -6.71 7.81
C GLU A 59 1.34 -6.55 6.65
N GLY A 60 0.38 -5.65 6.81
CA GLY A 60 -0.58 -5.40 5.75
C GLY A 60 0.07 -4.80 4.51
N PHE A 61 1.05 -3.94 4.72
CA PHE A 61 1.81 -3.39 3.60
C PHE A 61 2.47 -4.51 2.80
N GLN A 62 3.11 -5.45 3.50
CA GLN A 62 3.78 -6.54 2.81
C GLN A 62 2.80 -7.42 2.05
N GLN A 63 1.63 -7.65 2.62
CA GLN A 63 0.61 -8.43 1.95
C GLN A 63 0.15 -7.75 0.66
N ALA A 64 -0.09 -6.46 0.73
CA ALA A 64 -0.54 -5.71 -0.45
C ALA A 64 0.55 -5.67 -1.52
N ASP A 65 1.78 -5.47 -1.09
CA ASP A 65 2.90 -5.43 -2.02
C ASP A 65 3.09 -6.77 -2.71
N GLU A 66 2.89 -7.85 -1.98
CA GLU A 66 3.01 -9.18 -2.55
C GLU A 66 1.95 -9.43 -3.61
N ILE A 67 0.73 -8.94 -3.37
CA ILE A 67 -0.33 -9.07 -4.37
C ILE A 67 0.08 -8.38 -5.66
N LEU A 68 0.63 -7.17 -5.55
CA LEU A 68 1.10 -6.46 -6.73
C LEU A 68 2.18 -7.22 -7.46
N THR A 69 3.10 -7.82 -6.72
CA THR A 69 4.17 -8.59 -7.32
C THR A 69 3.60 -9.78 -8.10
N ARG A 70 2.58 -10.42 -7.58
CA ARG A 70 1.96 -11.54 -8.28
C ARG A 70 1.27 -11.09 -9.56
N ILE A 71 0.59 -9.95 -9.50
CA ILE A 71 -0.05 -9.42 -10.70
C ILE A 71 1.00 -9.11 -11.75
N GLU A 72 2.08 -8.49 -11.31
CA GLU A 72 3.17 -8.12 -12.21
C GLU A 72 3.79 -9.34 -12.87
N SER A 73 3.91 -10.41 -12.14
CA SER A 73 4.52 -11.65 -12.64
C SER A 73 3.58 -12.44 -13.53
N GLY A 74 2.30 -12.10 -13.56
CA GLY A 74 1.35 -12.88 -14.31
C GLY A 74 0.98 -14.20 -13.67
N VAL A 75 1.31 -14.37 -12.40
CA VAL A 75 1.05 -15.64 -11.72
C VAL A 75 -0.43 -15.89 -11.56
N LEU A 76 -1.18 -14.82 -11.47
CA LEU A 76 -2.62 -14.94 -11.28
C LEU A 76 -3.37 -15.31 -12.55
N GLY A 77 -2.69 -15.27 -13.65
CA GLY A 77 -3.30 -15.59 -14.94
C GLY A 77 -3.55 -17.10 -15.14
#